data_72122955e711763756abf694209bcfaf
#
_entry.id   72122955e711763756abf694209bcfaf
#
_cell.length_a   1.000
_cell.length_b   1.000
_cell.length_c   1.000
_cell.angle_alpha   90.00
_cell.angle_beta   90.00
_cell.angle_gamma   90.00
#
_symmetry.space_group_name_H-M   'P 1'
#
loop_
_entity.id
_entity.type
_entity.pdbx_description
1 polymer ?
#
loop_
_entity_poly.entity_id
_entity_poly.type
_entity_poly.pdbx_seq_one_letter_code
_entity_poly.pdbx_strand_id
1 'polypeptide(L)'
;IAEEQSHSILLARVIEDQVTRTLDSGEMALDALAMSPVLRAAVPDAAAIQAALNQTLSGLPFLRTIAVADAHGNILASTTSSEAGIRIDLERLGPRNVGGRAVLGPLVMGRGLAAIQLGAPAVKAPPGLAFIPLLRPMASEAGRPLFLVGLINPDAFSNFQYLALEGGNFESIVTTDKGMVLAGSRDGAALMGANVGGIPVFTSYLPSKEHEQYVGRGALGDRQLLAFRASSTKPLVVIVEESYSRVVWRWLSGAKALLGIGGALVLLVAGLTAAVWRVVKLREAAQVAANKAQQRIAQSVRE
;
A
#
# COMPACT_ATOMS: atom_id res chain seq x y z
N ILE A 1 -11.83 15.07 7.22
CA ILE A 1 -11.90 14.28 5.96
C ILE A 1 -10.94 14.87 4.92
N ALA A 2 -10.99 16.17 4.61
CA ALA A 2 -10.09 16.79 3.63
C ALA A 2 -8.60 16.65 4.02
N GLU A 3 -8.26 16.77 5.28
CA GLU A 3 -6.91 16.57 5.80
C GLU A 3 -6.43 15.13 5.63
N GLU A 4 -7.27 14.14 5.96
CA GLU A 4 -6.96 12.72 5.77
C GLU A 4 -6.83 12.36 4.29
N GLN A 5 -7.62 12.99 3.43
CA GLN A 5 -7.50 12.83 1.99
C GLN A 5 -6.14 13.34 1.48
N SER A 6 -5.72 14.53 1.88
CA SER A 6 -4.41 15.08 1.51
C SER A 6 -3.27 14.21 2.01
N HIS A 7 -3.42 13.66 3.21
CA HIS A 7 -2.42 12.76 3.81
C HIS A 7 -2.32 11.44 3.04
N SER A 8 -3.43 10.82 2.65
CA SER A 8 -3.41 9.57 1.88
C SER A 8 -2.74 9.72 0.50
N ILE A 9 -2.95 10.86 -0.18
CA ILE A 9 -2.27 11.17 -1.45
C ILE A 9 -0.76 11.29 -1.24
N LEU A 10 -0.33 12.00 -0.21
CA LEU A 10 1.08 12.17 0.11
C LEU A 10 1.74 10.82 0.41
N LEU A 11 1.10 9.98 1.21
CA LEU A 11 1.59 8.63 1.52
C LEU A 11 1.69 7.76 0.28
N ALA A 12 0.67 7.76 -0.60
CA ALA A 12 0.71 7.01 -1.85
C ALA A 12 1.88 7.46 -2.74
N ARG A 13 2.17 8.77 -2.79
CA ARG A 13 3.31 9.32 -3.53
C ARG A 13 4.65 8.90 -2.94
N VAL A 14 4.81 9.00 -1.62
CA VAL A 14 6.07 8.65 -0.93
C VAL A 14 6.39 7.16 -1.10
N ILE A 15 5.37 6.31 -0.95
CA ILE A 15 5.55 4.86 -1.10
C ILE A 15 5.86 4.51 -2.57
N GLU A 16 5.14 5.12 -3.53
CA GLU A 16 5.41 4.89 -4.97
C GLU A 16 6.83 5.29 -5.34
N ASP A 17 7.27 6.48 -4.95
CA ASP A 17 8.62 6.97 -5.24
C ASP A 17 9.70 6.04 -4.65
N GLN A 18 9.51 5.59 -3.41
CA GLN A 18 10.45 4.66 -2.76
C GLN A 18 10.49 3.28 -3.45
N VAL A 19 9.33 2.70 -3.79
CA VAL A 19 9.27 1.42 -4.48
C VAL A 19 9.92 1.53 -5.86
N THR A 20 9.60 2.57 -6.62
CA THR A 20 10.18 2.82 -7.94
C THR A 20 11.70 2.98 -7.86
N ARG A 21 12.23 3.78 -6.93
CA ARG A 21 13.68 3.94 -6.73
C ARG A 21 14.38 2.65 -6.33
N THR A 22 13.73 1.82 -5.51
CA THR A 22 14.29 0.52 -5.13
C THR A 22 14.42 -0.40 -6.34
N LEU A 23 13.41 -0.43 -7.20
CA LEU A 23 13.44 -1.19 -8.45
C LEU A 23 14.50 -0.66 -9.42
N ASP A 24 14.58 0.68 -9.60
CA ASP A 24 15.59 1.31 -10.44
C ASP A 24 17.00 0.96 -9.96
N SER A 25 17.24 0.95 -8.65
CA SER A 25 18.53 0.55 -8.07
C SER A 25 18.89 -0.90 -8.40
N GLY A 26 17.90 -1.80 -8.34
CA GLY A 26 18.08 -3.21 -8.73
C GLY A 26 18.39 -3.36 -10.22
N GLU A 27 17.65 -2.65 -11.08
CA GLU A 27 17.88 -2.66 -12.53
C GLU A 27 19.28 -2.12 -12.87
N MET A 28 19.67 -0.99 -12.30
CA MET A 28 21.00 -0.39 -12.51
C MET A 28 22.12 -1.33 -12.08
N ALA A 29 21.95 -2.04 -10.97
CA ALA A 29 22.94 -3.00 -10.51
C ALA A 29 23.06 -4.22 -11.44
N LEU A 30 21.94 -4.77 -11.92
CA LEU A 30 21.97 -5.84 -12.91
C LEU A 30 22.53 -5.36 -14.26
N ASP A 31 22.25 -4.13 -14.66
CA ASP A 31 22.85 -3.52 -15.86
C ASP A 31 24.36 -3.38 -15.72
N ALA A 32 24.85 -2.92 -14.57
CA ALA A 32 26.29 -2.83 -14.30
C ALA A 32 26.96 -4.20 -14.31
N LEU A 33 26.34 -5.22 -13.69
CA LEU A 33 26.81 -6.60 -13.76
C LEU A 33 26.84 -7.14 -15.18
N ALA A 34 25.80 -6.90 -16.00
CA ALA A 34 25.73 -7.33 -17.38
C ALA A 34 26.82 -6.72 -18.26
N MET A 35 27.36 -5.56 -17.89
CA MET A 35 28.47 -4.89 -18.56
C MET A 35 29.84 -5.31 -18.03
N SER A 36 29.88 -6.06 -16.92
CA SER A 36 31.13 -6.49 -16.29
C SER A 36 31.93 -7.42 -17.23
N PRO A 37 33.23 -7.20 -17.43
CA PRO A 37 34.10 -8.10 -18.18
C PRO A 37 34.09 -9.53 -17.64
N VAL A 38 33.95 -9.71 -16.32
CA VAL A 38 33.94 -11.02 -15.66
C VAL A 38 32.74 -11.88 -16.13
N LEU A 39 31.55 -11.26 -16.23
CA LEU A 39 30.35 -11.98 -16.66
C LEU A 39 30.28 -12.16 -18.18
N ARG A 40 30.93 -11.28 -18.92
CA ARG A 40 30.94 -11.33 -20.40
C ARG A 40 32.05 -12.21 -20.96
N ALA A 41 33.04 -12.61 -20.16
CA ALA A 41 34.20 -13.38 -20.61
C ALA A 41 33.79 -14.60 -21.46
N ALA A 42 34.54 -14.84 -22.53
CA ALA A 42 34.34 -16.01 -23.41
C ALA A 42 34.50 -17.32 -22.66
N VAL A 43 35.46 -17.36 -21.72
CA VAL A 43 35.67 -18.48 -20.78
C VAL A 43 35.30 -18.00 -19.39
N PRO A 44 34.20 -18.50 -18.82
CA PRO A 44 33.75 -18.09 -17.53
C PRO A 44 34.65 -18.60 -16.40
N ASP A 45 35.09 -17.68 -15.53
CA ASP A 45 35.70 -18.02 -14.23
C ASP A 45 34.59 -18.01 -13.16
N ALA A 46 34.21 -19.21 -12.72
CA ALA A 46 33.11 -19.37 -11.75
C ALA A 46 33.40 -18.66 -10.41
N ALA A 47 34.65 -18.63 -9.95
CA ALA A 47 35.02 -17.97 -8.70
C ALA A 47 34.93 -16.43 -8.82
N ALA A 48 35.40 -15.87 -9.94
CA ALA A 48 35.32 -14.45 -10.21
C ALA A 48 33.85 -13.99 -10.40
N ILE A 49 33.02 -14.78 -11.10
CA ILE A 49 31.58 -14.52 -11.23
C ILE A 49 30.92 -14.52 -9.86
N GLN A 50 31.16 -15.55 -9.05
CA GLN A 50 30.59 -15.66 -7.71
C GLN A 50 30.97 -14.47 -6.83
N ALA A 51 32.23 -14.02 -6.88
CA ALA A 51 32.70 -12.85 -6.13
C ALA A 51 31.97 -11.55 -6.58
N ALA A 52 31.82 -11.34 -7.89
CA ALA A 52 31.12 -10.19 -8.45
C ALA A 52 29.64 -10.17 -8.04
N LEU A 53 28.95 -11.32 -8.09
CA LEU A 53 27.56 -11.44 -7.66
C LEU A 53 27.40 -11.13 -6.16
N ASN A 54 28.27 -11.69 -5.30
CA ASN A 54 28.22 -11.47 -3.85
C ASN A 54 28.53 -10.01 -3.49
N GLN A 55 29.49 -9.40 -4.16
CA GLN A 55 29.81 -7.98 -3.96
C GLN A 55 28.61 -7.09 -4.31
N THR A 56 27.94 -7.35 -5.42
CA THR A 56 26.77 -6.59 -5.83
C THR A 56 25.60 -6.81 -4.85
N LEU A 57 25.35 -8.04 -4.45
CA LEU A 57 24.27 -8.35 -3.49
C LEU A 57 24.47 -7.66 -2.16
N SER A 58 25.70 -7.53 -1.67
CA SER A 58 26.00 -6.88 -0.38
C SER A 58 25.57 -5.42 -0.33
N GLY A 59 25.51 -4.73 -1.47
CA GLY A 59 25.02 -3.35 -1.61
C GLY A 59 23.50 -3.22 -1.77
N LEU A 60 22.75 -4.32 -1.88
CA LEU A 60 21.34 -4.33 -2.25
C LEU A 60 20.50 -5.19 -1.27
N PRO A 61 20.22 -4.68 -0.06
CA PRO A 61 19.58 -5.47 0.99
C PRO A 61 18.14 -5.91 0.66
N PHE A 62 17.52 -5.34 -0.36
CA PHE A 62 16.21 -5.74 -0.86
C PHE A 62 16.25 -6.93 -1.83
N LEU A 63 17.43 -7.34 -2.31
CA LEU A 63 17.62 -8.56 -3.08
C LEU A 63 17.94 -9.73 -2.15
N ARG A 64 17.32 -10.88 -2.39
CA ARG A 64 17.67 -12.14 -1.71
C ARG A 64 18.78 -12.89 -2.42
N THR A 65 18.77 -12.86 -3.75
CA THR A 65 19.67 -13.64 -4.59
C THR A 65 19.94 -12.90 -5.87
N ILE A 66 21.16 -13.05 -6.38
CA ILE A 66 21.51 -12.73 -7.76
C ILE A 66 22.12 -14.01 -8.36
N ALA A 67 21.66 -14.39 -9.56
CA ALA A 67 22.10 -15.57 -10.26
C ALA A 67 22.35 -15.29 -11.75
N VAL A 68 23.16 -16.15 -12.37
CA VAL A 68 23.39 -16.19 -13.82
C VAL A 68 22.84 -17.51 -14.35
N ALA A 69 21.96 -17.45 -15.35
CA ALA A 69 21.39 -18.60 -16.03
C ALA A 69 21.76 -18.60 -17.52
N ASP A 70 21.85 -19.78 -18.12
CA ASP A 70 21.94 -19.93 -19.56
C ASP A 70 20.54 -19.87 -20.23
N ALA A 71 20.50 -19.95 -21.57
CA ALA A 71 19.27 -19.95 -22.35
C ALA A 71 18.32 -21.13 -22.06
N HIS A 72 18.84 -22.21 -21.49
CA HIS A 72 18.08 -23.40 -21.13
C HIS A 72 17.59 -23.39 -19.68
N GLY A 73 17.91 -22.33 -18.94
CA GLY A 73 17.56 -22.17 -17.53
C GLY A 73 18.50 -22.86 -16.54
N ASN A 74 19.67 -23.37 -16.99
CA ASN A 74 20.64 -23.87 -16.04
C ASN A 74 21.31 -22.72 -15.30
N ILE A 75 21.33 -22.78 -13.98
CA ILE A 75 21.98 -21.77 -13.12
C ILE A 75 23.47 -22.04 -13.12
N LEU A 76 24.24 -21.15 -13.74
CA LEU A 76 25.70 -21.25 -13.85
C LEU A 76 26.39 -20.79 -12.57
N ALA A 77 25.85 -19.77 -11.92
CA ALA A 77 26.31 -19.23 -10.64
C ALA A 77 25.16 -18.57 -9.90
N SER A 78 25.17 -18.62 -8.57
CA SER A 78 24.18 -17.96 -7.71
C SER A 78 24.83 -17.56 -6.39
N THR A 79 24.41 -16.41 -5.84
CA THR A 79 24.79 -16.00 -4.49
C THR A 79 24.24 -16.96 -3.42
N THR A 80 23.23 -17.77 -3.76
CA THR A 80 22.72 -18.87 -2.95
C THR A 80 23.34 -20.17 -3.46
N SER A 81 24.27 -20.74 -2.71
CA SER A 81 25.08 -21.89 -3.13
C SER A 81 24.25 -23.12 -3.53
N SER A 82 23.11 -23.35 -2.91
CA SER A 82 22.21 -24.48 -3.23
C SER A 82 21.47 -24.34 -4.56
N GLU A 83 21.54 -23.20 -5.21
CA GLU A 83 20.86 -22.93 -6.48
C GLU A 83 21.77 -23.11 -7.70
N ALA A 84 23.09 -23.17 -7.52
CA ALA A 84 24.01 -23.42 -8.60
C ALA A 84 23.82 -24.83 -9.14
N GLY A 85 23.77 -25.00 -10.49
CA GLY A 85 23.58 -26.26 -11.17
C GLY A 85 22.14 -26.76 -11.30
N ILE A 86 21.15 -26.10 -10.65
CA ILE A 86 19.75 -26.43 -10.88
C ILE A 86 19.28 -25.90 -12.24
N ARG A 87 18.25 -26.50 -12.79
CA ARG A 87 17.58 -26.04 -14.01
C ARG A 87 16.22 -25.47 -13.66
N ILE A 88 15.96 -24.21 -14.06
CA ILE A 88 14.74 -23.49 -13.75
C ILE A 88 13.90 -23.19 -14.98
N ASP A 89 12.62 -22.92 -14.76
CA ASP A 89 11.69 -22.42 -15.77
C ASP A 89 11.83 -20.89 -15.90
N LEU A 90 12.58 -20.44 -16.93
CA LEU A 90 12.78 -19.02 -17.20
C LEU A 90 11.48 -18.29 -17.59
N GLU A 91 10.44 -18.97 -18.10
CA GLU A 91 9.18 -18.34 -18.48
C GLU A 91 8.42 -17.83 -17.26
N ARG A 92 8.63 -18.46 -16.13
CA ARG A 92 8.06 -18.02 -14.85
C ARG A 92 8.73 -16.78 -14.26
N LEU A 93 9.89 -16.39 -14.78
CA LEU A 93 10.60 -15.17 -14.35
C LEU A 93 10.20 -13.93 -15.15
N GLY A 94 9.52 -14.10 -16.28
CA GLY A 94 9.07 -12.99 -17.13
C GLY A 94 9.53 -13.11 -18.59
N PRO A 95 9.27 -12.08 -19.41
CA PRO A 95 9.59 -12.10 -20.83
C PRO A 95 11.10 -12.07 -21.08
N ARG A 96 11.59 -12.93 -21.98
CA ARG A 96 13.03 -13.08 -22.30
C ARG A 96 13.56 -12.08 -23.33
N ASN A 97 12.68 -11.51 -24.17
CA ASN A 97 13.05 -10.64 -25.29
C ASN A 97 12.68 -9.17 -24.98
N VAL A 98 13.46 -8.50 -24.17
CA VAL A 98 13.16 -7.12 -23.74
C VAL A 98 14.32 -6.17 -24.04
N GLY A 99 14.72 -6.09 -25.32
CA GLY A 99 15.65 -5.04 -25.76
C GLY A 99 16.92 -4.85 -24.94
N GLY A 100 17.37 -5.91 -24.23
CA GLY A 100 18.58 -5.86 -23.41
C GLY A 100 18.47 -5.02 -22.14
N ARG A 101 17.28 -4.72 -21.63
CA ARG A 101 17.06 -4.07 -20.33
C ARG A 101 16.61 -5.06 -19.27
N ALA A 102 16.78 -4.70 -18.01
CA ALA A 102 16.20 -5.45 -16.91
C ALA A 102 14.67 -5.27 -16.91
N VAL A 103 13.92 -6.34 -16.62
CA VAL A 103 12.47 -6.36 -16.60
C VAL A 103 11.96 -7.03 -15.35
N LEU A 104 10.97 -6.39 -14.74
CA LEU A 104 10.25 -6.93 -13.60
C LEU A 104 9.34 -8.06 -14.05
N GLY A 105 9.48 -9.22 -13.43
CA GLY A 105 8.62 -10.38 -13.67
C GLY A 105 7.43 -10.47 -12.72
N PRO A 106 6.61 -11.51 -12.87
CA PRO A 106 5.47 -11.76 -12.01
C PRO A 106 5.92 -12.19 -10.61
N LEU A 107 5.05 -11.97 -9.61
CA LEU A 107 5.26 -12.51 -8.27
C LEU A 107 5.30 -14.04 -8.32
N VAL A 108 6.36 -14.64 -7.76
CA VAL A 108 6.54 -16.08 -7.67
C VAL A 108 6.49 -16.51 -6.21
N MET A 109 5.61 -17.47 -5.92
CA MET A 109 5.54 -18.05 -4.57
C MET A 109 6.73 -18.95 -4.32
N GLY A 110 7.46 -18.71 -3.23
CA GLY A 110 8.66 -19.43 -2.85
C GLY A 110 9.79 -18.54 -2.36
N ARG A 111 10.83 -19.14 -1.80
CA ARG A 111 11.94 -18.38 -1.20
C ARG A 111 13.03 -18.01 -2.21
N GLY A 112 13.23 -18.81 -3.24
CA GLY A 112 14.32 -18.65 -4.20
C GLY A 112 14.06 -19.46 -5.48
N LEU A 113 15.08 -19.57 -6.34
CA LEU A 113 14.98 -20.22 -7.65
C LEU A 113 14.60 -21.70 -7.59
N ALA A 114 14.90 -22.38 -6.51
CA ALA A 114 14.48 -23.77 -6.31
C ALA A 114 12.95 -23.95 -6.37
N ALA A 115 12.16 -22.90 -6.09
CA ALA A 115 10.70 -22.97 -6.18
C ALA A 115 10.16 -23.10 -7.63
N ILE A 116 11.01 -22.82 -8.61
CA ILE A 116 10.70 -22.94 -10.06
C ILE A 116 11.62 -23.92 -10.77
N GLN A 117 12.26 -24.83 -10.02
CA GLN A 117 13.13 -25.85 -10.56
C GLN A 117 12.33 -26.82 -11.43
N LEU A 118 12.81 -27.07 -12.64
CA LEU A 118 12.22 -28.06 -13.56
C LEU A 118 12.47 -29.48 -13.06
N GLY A 119 11.41 -30.29 -13.09
CA GLY A 119 11.49 -31.70 -12.66
C GLY A 119 11.46 -31.92 -11.15
N ALA A 120 11.44 -30.85 -10.34
CA ALA A 120 11.23 -30.98 -8.90
C ALA A 120 9.72 -31.15 -8.59
N PRO A 121 9.37 -31.94 -7.54
CA PRO A 121 7.98 -32.00 -7.09
C PRO A 121 7.50 -30.61 -6.69
N ALA A 122 6.24 -30.31 -7.04
CA ALA A 122 5.63 -29.03 -6.67
C ALA A 122 5.52 -28.93 -5.14
N VAL A 123 6.47 -28.27 -4.51
CA VAL A 123 6.42 -27.97 -3.08
C VAL A 123 5.53 -26.73 -2.91
N LYS A 124 4.45 -26.90 -2.17
CA LYS A 124 3.61 -25.76 -1.80
C LYS A 124 4.43 -24.80 -0.94
N ALA A 125 4.71 -23.61 -1.45
CA ALA A 125 5.44 -22.61 -0.70
C ALA A 125 4.64 -22.24 0.57
N PRO A 126 5.30 -22.03 1.71
CA PRO A 126 4.64 -21.49 2.89
C PRO A 126 3.97 -20.16 2.55
N PRO A 127 2.81 -19.87 3.14
CA PRO A 127 2.16 -18.57 2.94
C PRO A 127 3.08 -17.42 3.36
N GLY A 128 3.08 -16.33 2.61
CA GLY A 128 3.92 -15.16 2.86
C GLY A 128 5.36 -15.27 2.33
N LEU A 129 5.78 -16.39 1.78
CA LEU A 129 7.07 -16.50 1.10
C LEU A 129 6.89 -16.37 -0.41
N ALA A 130 7.37 -15.25 -0.95
CA ALA A 130 7.37 -14.97 -2.37
C ALA A 130 8.63 -14.17 -2.75
N PHE A 131 8.89 -14.07 -4.05
CA PHE A 131 9.88 -13.16 -4.61
C PHE A 131 9.35 -12.53 -5.89
N ILE A 132 9.90 -11.36 -6.24
CA ILE A 132 9.62 -10.69 -7.50
C ILE A 132 10.90 -10.78 -8.32
N PRO A 133 10.90 -11.48 -9.46
CA PRO A 133 12.09 -11.62 -10.27
C PRO A 133 12.37 -10.34 -11.07
N LEU A 134 13.63 -10.01 -11.16
CA LEU A 134 14.18 -9.00 -12.06
C LEU A 134 15.08 -9.73 -13.06
N LEU A 135 14.68 -9.78 -14.32
CA LEU A 135 15.35 -10.54 -15.37
C LEU A 135 16.10 -9.60 -16.31
N ARG A 136 17.42 -9.80 -16.49
CA ARG A 136 18.27 -9.01 -17.39
C ARG A 136 18.94 -9.91 -18.42
N PRO A 137 18.49 -9.90 -19.70
CA PRO A 137 19.15 -10.61 -20.77
C PRO A 137 20.53 -9.99 -21.07
N MET A 138 21.53 -10.84 -21.33
CA MET A 138 22.87 -10.44 -21.75
C MET A 138 23.46 -11.46 -22.70
N ALA A 139 24.60 -11.15 -23.31
CA ALA A 139 25.37 -12.10 -24.10
C ALA A 139 26.82 -12.08 -23.61
N SER A 140 27.47 -13.26 -23.60
CA SER A 140 28.91 -13.37 -23.43
C SER A 140 29.64 -12.88 -24.68
N GLU A 141 30.93 -12.64 -24.59
CA GLU A 141 31.80 -12.31 -25.75
C GLU A 141 31.80 -13.42 -26.82
N ALA A 142 31.56 -14.69 -26.44
CA ALA A 142 31.36 -15.78 -27.34
C ALA A 142 29.95 -15.81 -27.97
N GLY A 143 29.11 -14.80 -27.80
CA GLY A 143 27.76 -14.71 -28.32
C GLY A 143 26.72 -15.60 -27.64
N ARG A 144 27.07 -16.27 -26.53
CA ARG A 144 26.12 -17.14 -25.80
C ARG A 144 25.10 -16.30 -25.05
N PRO A 145 23.79 -16.55 -25.23
CA PRO A 145 22.76 -15.84 -24.48
C PRO A 145 22.79 -16.28 -23.00
N LEU A 146 22.81 -15.31 -22.12
CA LEU A 146 22.81 -15.43 -20.67
C LEU A 146 21.73 -14.55 -20.07
N PHE A 147 21.30 -14.88 -18.86
CA PHE A 147 20.32 -14.11 -18.10
C PHE A 147 20.84 -13.86 -16.69
N LEU A 148 20.88 -12.59 -16.29
CA LEU A 148 21.01 -12.22 -14.90
C LEU A 148 19.64 -12.21 -14.27
N VAL A 149 19.53 -12.81 -13.10
CA VAL A 149 18.28 -12.95 -12.35
C VAL A 149 18.52 -12.37 -10.97
N GLY A 150 17.81 -11.27 -10.64
CA GLY A 150 17.73 -10.74 -9.29
C GLY A 150 16.40 -11.14 -8.65
N LEU A 151 16.42 -11.61 -7.42
CA LEU A 151 15.20 -11.93 -6.67
C LEU A 151 14.94 -10.85 -5.62
N ILE A 152 13.95 -10.01 -5.87
CA ILE A 152 13.53 -8.98 -4.93
C ILE A 152 12.71 -9.62 -3.82
N ASN A 153 13.04 -9.27 -2.57
CA ASN A 153 12.27 -9.64 -1.40
C ASN A 153 11.08 -8.68 -1.21
N PRO A 154 9.82 -9.12 -1.35
CA PRO A 154 8.65 -8.27 -1.10
C PRO A 154 8.61 -7.65 0.31
N ASP A 155 9.21 -8.34 1.32
CA ASP A 155 9.27 -7.82 2.68
C ASP A 155 10.04 -6.50 2.78
N ALA A 156 10.97 -6.24 1.86
CA ALA A 156 11.68 -4.95 1.83
C ALA A 156 10.71 -3.79 1.55
N PHE A 157 9.71 -4.00 0.71
CA PHE A 157 8.65 -3.02 0.47
C PHE A 157 7.68 -2.93 1.64
N SER A 158 7.26 -4.06 2.18
CA SER A 158 6.35 -4.12 3.33
C SER A 158 6.94 -3.42 4.56
N ASN A 159 8.22 -3.62 4.85
CA ASN A 159 8.90 -2.98 5.96
C ASN A 159 8.94 -1.46 5.82
N PHE A 160 9.24 -0.96 4.62
CA PHE A 160 9.20 0.48 4.36
C PHE A 160 7.79 1.05 4.53
N GLN A 161 6.78 0.37 3.97
CA GLN A 161 5.38 0.77 4.12
C GLN A 161 4.97 0.80 5.60
N TYR A 162 5.37 -0.19 6.38
CA TYR A 162 5.09 -0.25 7.81
C TYR A 162 5.65 0.98 8.54
N LEU A 163 6.91 1.35 8.27
CA LEU A 163 7.55 2.53 8.86
C LEU A 163 6.89 3.84 8.39
N ALA A 164 6.58 3.95 7.09
CA ALA A 164 5.95 5.15 6.54
C ALA A 164 4.53 5.39 7.09
N LEU A 165 3.85 4.33 7.52
CA LEU A 165 2.49 4.36 8.06
C LEU A 165 2.46 4.26 9.59
N GLU A 166 3.63 4.29 10.25
CA GLU A 166 3.72 4.21 11.71
C GLU A 166 2.96 5.38 12.37
N GLY A 167 2.14 5.06 13.37
CA GLY A 167 1.30 6.04 14.06
C GLY A 167 0.00 6.42 13.33
N GLY A 168 -0.19 6.01 12.06
CA GLY A 168 -1.43 6.19 11.30
C GLY A 168 -2.34 4.95 11.28
N ASN A 169 -3.54 5.12 10.74
CA ASN A 169 -4.49 4.01 10.53
C ASN A 169 -4.62 3.64 9.06
N PHE A 170 -3.72 4.16 8.23
CA PHE A 170 -3.66 3.82 6.82
C PHE A 170 -3.03 2.44 6.63
N GLU A 171 -3.51 1.74 5.63
CA GLU A 171 -2.94 0.54 5.07
C GLU A 171 -2.45 0.85 3.65
N SER A 172 -1.39 0.19 3.23
CA SER A 172 -0.90 0.34 1.86
C SER A 172 -0.71 -1.01 1.19
N ILE A 173 -0.88 -1.01 -0.11
CA ILE A 173 -0.72 -2.17 -0.98
C ILE A 173 0.03 -1.72 -2.23
N VAL A 174 1.06 -2.46 -2.60
CA VAL A 174 1.76 -2.32 -3.88
C VAL A 174 1.29 -3.43 -4.80
N THR A 175 0.81 -3.06 -5.96
CA THR A 175 0.28 -4.01 -6.96
C THR A 175 0.97 -3.81 -8.29
N THR A 176 0.82 -4.79 -9.18
CA THR A 176 1.05 -4.57 -10.61
C THR A 176 -0.05 -3.67 -11.19
N ASP A 177 0.15 -3.18 -12.42
CA ASP A 177 -0.87 -2.48 -13.23
C ASP A 177 -2.15 -3.29 -13.49
N LYS A 178 -2.08 -4.62 -13.30
CA LYS A 178 -3.22 -5.56 -13.43
C LYS A 178 -3.85 -5.95 -12.09
N GLY A 179 -3.40 -5.33 -10.99
CA GLY A 179 -3.97 -5.55 -9.66
C GLY A 179 -3.46 -6.79 -8.92
N MET A 180 -2.36 -7.43 -9.36
CA MET A 180 -1.70 -8.48 -8.56
C MET A 180 -0.96 -7.83 -7.39
N VAL A 181 -1.29 -8.21 -6.17
CA VAL A 181 -0.64 -7.68 -4.96
C VAL A 181 0.77 -8.25 -4.82
N LEU A 182 1.75 -7.37 -4.78
CA LEU A 182 3.18 -7.69 -4.65
C LEU A 182 3.65 -7.58 -3.19
N ALA A 183 3.19 -6.56 -2.49
CA ALA A 183 3.52 -6.29 -1.10
C ALA A 183 2.43 -5.46 -0.43
N GLY A 184 2.37 -5.43 0.88
CA GLY A 184 1.42 -4.61 1.63
C GLY A 184 1.87 -4.41 3.07
N SER A 185 1.30 -3.40 3.73
CA SER A 185 1.43 -3.18 5.16
C SER A 185 0.36 -3.95 5.92
N ARG A 186 0.64 -4.37 7.15
CA ARG A 186 -0.33 -4.97 8.08
C ARG A 186 -1.33 -5.92 7.39
N ASP A 187 -2.62 -5.55 7.37
CA ASP A 187 -3.70 -6.34 6.74
C ASP A 187 -3.50 -6.50 5.22
N GLY A 188 -2.91 -5.48 4.56
CA GLY A 188 -2.54 -5.54 3.15
C GLY A 188 -1.51 -6.62 2.82
N ALA A 189 -0.63 -6.97 3.76
CA ALA A 189 0.35 -8.04 3.57
C ALA A 189 -0.30 -9.43 3.41
N ALA A 190 -1.46 -9.64 4.01
CA ALA A 190 -2.23 -10.89 3.87
C ALA A 190 -2.79 -11.10 2.46
N LEU A 191 -2.86 -10.03 1.66
CA LEU A 191 -3.32 -10.08 0.27
C LEU A 191 -2.21 -10.42 -0.73
N MET A 192 -0.95 -10.61 -0.30
CA MET A 192 0.16 -10.91 -1.21
C MET A 192 -0.17 -12.09 -2.14
N GLY A 193 -0.04 -11.87 -3.44
CA GLY A 193 -0.40 -12.85 -4.47
C GLY A 193 -1.89 -12.89 -4.83
N ALA A 194 -2.75 -12.16 -4.14
CA ALA A 194 -4.14 -12.00 -4.54
C ALA A 194 -4.27 -11.00 -5.70
N ASN A 195 -5.35 -11.13 -6.48
CA ASN A 195 -5.67 -10.18 -7.53
C ASN A 195 -6.82 -9.27 -7.09
N VAL A 196 -6.54 -7.99 -6.95
CA VAL A 196 -7.52 -6.94 -6.61
C VAL A 196 -7.93 -6.09 -7.82
N GLY A 197 -7.65 -6.55 -9.04
CA GLY A 197 -7.96 -5.83 -10.29
C GLY A 197 -9.44 -5.50 -10.51
N GLY A 198 -10.36 -6.08 -9.72
CA GLY A 198 -11.79 -5.79 -9.77
C GLY A 198 -12.24 -4.56 -8.98
N ILE A 199 -11.34 -3.85 -8.27
CA ILE A 199 -11.71 -2.63 -7.56
C ILE A 199 -11.72 -1.41 -8.50
N PRO A 200 -12.43 -0.31 -8.15
CA PRO A 200 -12.55 0.88 -9.00
C PRO A 200 -11.23 1.50 -9.44
N VAL A 201 -10.16 1.35 -8.67
CA VAL A 201 -8.81 1.81 -9.07
C VAL A 201 -8.48 1.34 -10.48
N PHE A 202 -8.62 0.03 -10.75
CA PHE A 202 -8.23 -0.58 -12.02
C PHE A 202 -9.32 -0.51 -13.08
N THR A 203 -10.59 -0.61 -12.68
CA THR A 203 -11.73 -0.70 -13.62
C THR A 203 -12.24 0.66 -14.11
N SER A 204 -12.08 1.70 -13.29
CA SER A 204 -12.72 2.99 -13.55
C SER A 204 -11.73 4.16 -13.62
N TYR A 205 -10.69 4.17 -12.80
CA TYR A 205 -9.79 5.33 -12.69
C TYR A 205 -8.50 5.18 -13.49
N LEU A 206 -7.76 4.11 -13.31
CA LEU A 206 -6.45 3.92 -13.92
C LEU A 206 -6.41 4.07 -15.44
N PRO A 207 -7.44 3.66 -16.23
CA PRO A 207 -7.45 3.87 -17.67
C PRO A 207 -7.37 5.34 -18.12
N SER A 208 -7.71 6.28 -17.22
CA SER A 208 -7.75 7.72 -17.52
C SER A 208 -6.93 8.60 -16.59
N LYS A 209 -6.46 8.06 -15.45
CA LYS A 209 -5.78 8.83 -14.41
C LYS A 209 -4.65 8.01 -13.78
N GLU A 210 -3.49 8.65 -13.61
CA GLU A 210 -2.35 8.03 -12.92
C GLU A 210 -2.47 8.11 -11.39
N HIS A 211 -3.30 9.00 -10.87
CA HIS A 211 -3.56 9.16 -9.45
C HIS A 211 -4.94 9.75 -9.21
N GLU A 212 -5.58 9.35 -8.15
CA GLU A 212 -6.86 9.89 -7.69
C GLU A 212 -7.10 9.50 -6.24
N GLN A 213 -8.11 10.12 -5.64
CA GLN A 213 -8.66 9.76 -4.34
C GLN A 213 -10.16 9.61 -4.42
N TYR A 214 -10.72 8.67 -3.70
CA TYR A 214 -12.17 8.49 -3.62
C TYR A 214 -12.57 7.78 -2.33
N VAL A 215 -13.87 7.80 -2.04
CA VAL A 215 -14.48 6.98 -1.00
C VAL A 215 -15.31 5.91 -1.67
N GLY A 216 -14.98 4.65 -1.43
CA GLY A 216 -15.66 3.53 -2.07
C GLY A 216 -14.99 2.21 -1.76
N ARG A 217 -15.25 1.21 -2.61
CA ARG A 217 -14.67 -0.11 -2.48
C ARG A 217 -13.16 -0.07 -2.70
N GLY A 218 -12.42 -0.57 -1.71
CA GLY A 218 -10.98 -0.78 -1.76
C GLY A 218 -10.61 -2.26 -1.80
N ALA A 219 -9.35 -2.55 -1.61
CA ALA A 219 -8.84 -3.92 -1.51
C ALA A 219 -9.16 -4.56 -0.15
N LEU A 220 -9.23 -3.76 0.91
CA LEU A 220 -9.44 -4.21 2.30
C LEU A 220 -10.90 -4.07 2.78
N GLY A 221 -11.80 -3.51 1.96
CA GLY A 221 -13.20 -3.39 2.33
C GLY A 221 -14.06 -2.58 1.38
N ASP A 222 -15.38 -2.62 1.62
CA ASP A 222 -16.37 -2.02 0.71
C ASP A 222 -16.46 -0.49 0.82
N ARG A 223 -16.07 0.09 1.96
CA ARG A 223 -16.12 1.54 2.17
C ARG A 223 -14.82 2.03 2.81
N GLN A 224 -13.89 2.39 1.94
CA GLN A 224 -12.58 2.92 2.29
C GLN A 224 -12.44 4.37 1.82
N LEU A 225 -11.70 5.17 2.59
CA LEU A 225 -11.06 6.37 2.09
C LEU A 225 -9.77 5.90 1.41
N LEU A 226 -9.66 6.12 0.11
CA LEU A 226 -8.60 5.53 -0.70
C LEU A 226 -7.94 6.59 -1.56
N ALA A 227 -6.61 6.54 -1.64
CA ALA A 227 -5.80 7.22 -2.64
C ALA A 227 -4.94 6.19 -3.37
N PHE A 228 -4.74 6.36 -4.66
CA PHE A 228 -3.82 5.53 -5.44
C PHE A 228 -2.90 6.39 -6.29
N ARG A 229 -1.75 5.80 -6.63
CA ARG A 229 -0.79 6.36 -7.57
C ARG A 229 -0.16 5.26 -8.39
N ALA A 230 -0.22 5.41 -9.72
CA ALA A 230 0.51 4.58 -10.66
C ALA A 230 1.91 5.14 -10.85
N SER A 231 2.92 4.26 -10.95
CA SER A 231 4.25 4.68 -11.34
C SER A 231 4.29 4.98 -12.83
N SER A 232 4.97 6.08 -13.20
CA SER A 232 5.12 6.47 -14.60
C SER A 232 6.15 5.64 -15.37
N THR A 233 7.04 4.93 -14.66
CA THR A 233 8.17 4.20 -15.24
C THR A 233 8.08 2.69 -15.05
N LYS A 234 7.27 2.23 -14.12
CA LYS A 234 7.10 0.81 -13.77
C LYS A 234 5.63 0.40 -13.86
N PRO A 235 5.33 -0.86 -14.20
CA PRO A 235 3.96 -1.36 -14.23
C PRO A 235 3.44 -1.64 -12.80
N LEU A 236 3.41 -0.59 -11.97
CA LEU A 236 3.07 -0.65 -10.55
C LEU A 236 2.03 0.39 -10.18
N VAL A 237 1.20 0.03 -9.22
CA VAL A 237 0.22 0.91 -8.59
C VAL A 237 0.32 0.78 -7.08
N VAL A 238 0.47 1.90 -6.40
CA VAL A 238 0.41 1.98 -4.95
C VAL A 238 -0.98 2.45 -4.55
N ILE A 239 -1.58 1.75 -3.61
CA ILE A 239 -2.89 2.04 -3.06
C ILE A 239 -2.71 2.25 -1.56
N VAL A 240 -3.24 3.36 -1.05
CA VAL A 240 -3.28 3.68 0.39
C VAL A 240 -4.74 3.83 0.77
N GLU A 241 -5.18 3.08 1.77
CA GLU A 241 -6.58 3.07 2.18
C GLU A 241 -6.75 3.06 3.70
N GLU A 242 -7.85 3.65 4.15
CA GLU A 242 -8.29 3.62 5.55
C GLU A 242 -9.80 3.38 5.61
N SER A 243 -10.25 2.58 6.57
CA SER A 243 -11.67 2.35 6.79
C SER A 243 -12.41 3.66 7.06
N TYR A 244 -13.40 3.98 6.22
CA TYR A 244 -14.22 5.19 6.36
C TYR A 244 -14.90 5.29 7.73
N SER A 245 -15.32 4.17 8.29
CA SER A 245 -15.91 4.12 9.63
C SER A 245 -14.90 4.57 10.71
N ARG A 246 -13.64 4.16 10.61
CA ARG A 246 -12.56 4.60 11.53
C ARG A 246 -12.33 6.12 11.44
N VAL A 247 -12.30 6.67 10.23
CA VAL A 247 -12.17 8.12 10.00
C VAL A 247 -13.31 8.88 10.67
N VAL A 248 -14.55 8.44 10.46
CA VAL A 248 -15.75 9.07 11.07
C VAL A 248 -15.73 8.97 12.60
N TRP A 249 -15.41 7.78 13.14
CA TRP A 249 -15.32 7.60 14.59
C TRP A 249 -14.22 8.45 15.24
N ARG A 250 -13.10 8.62 14.59
CA ARG A 250 -12.01 9.49 15.06
C ARG A 250 -12.46 10.95 15.08
N TRP A 251 -13.09 11.40 14.00
CA TRP A 251 -13.65 12.75 13.94
C TRP A 251 -14.69 12.97 15.04
N LEU A 252 -15.64 12.05 15.21
CA LEU A 252 -16.67 12.13 16.24
C LEU A 252 -16.06 12.12 17.64
N SER A 253 -15.04 11.32 17.90
CA SER A 253 -14.35 11.27 19.20
C SER A 253 -13.61 12.58 19.52
N GLY A 254 -12.98 13.22 18.54
CA GLY A 254 -12.37 14.54 18.68
C GLY A 254 -13.40 15.65 18.91
N ALA A 255 -14.59 15.52 18.30
CA ALA A 255 -15.67 16.50 18.45
C ALA A 255 -16.50 16.34 19.74
N LYS A 256 -16.32 15.27 20.53
CA LYS A 256 -17.12 15.01 21.76
C LYS A 256 -17.16 16.19 22.72
N ALA A 257 -16.04 16.85 22.97
CA ALA A 257 -15.96 17.99 23.87
C ALA A 257 -16.77 19.17 23.34
N LEU A 258 -16.64 19.48 22.04
CA LEU A 258 -17.41 20.58 21.40
C LEU A 258 -18.90 20.28 21.36
N LEU A 259 -19.28 19.04 21.06
CA LEU A 259 -20.68 18.60 21.07
C LEU A 259 -21.25 18.62 22.48
N GLY A 260 -20.47 18.26 23.51
CA GLY A 260 -20.85 18.33 24.91
C GLY A 260 -21.08 19.79 25.37
N ILE A 261 -20.16 20.70 25.05
CA ILE A 261 -20.27 22.12 25.37
C ILE A 261 -21.49 22.76 24.64
N GLY A 262 -21.63 22.45 23.33
CA GLY A 262 -22.76 22.93 22.54
C GLY A 262 -24.10 22.45 23.09
N GLY A 263 -24.20 21.16 23.43
CA GLY A 263 -25.38 20.55 24.05
C GLY A 263 -25.73 21.20 25.41
N ALA A 264 -24.72 21.42 26.27
CA ALA A 264 -24.91 22.06 27.54
C ALA A 264 -25.40 23.54 27.38
N LEU A 265 -24.87 24.27 26.41
CA LEU A 265 -25.32 25.63 26.11
C LEU A 265 -26.79 25.66 25.64
N VAL A 266 -27.18 24.75 24.75
CA VAL A 266 -28.57 24.62 24.26
C VAL A 266 -29.51 24.32 25.43
N LEU A 267 -29.16 23.39 26.32
CA LEU A 267 -29.94 23.06 27.50
C LEU A 267 -30.04 24.23 28.48
N LEU A 268 -28.97 25.00 28.65
CA LEU A 268 -28.98 26.20 29.49
C LEU A 268 -29.92 27.28 28.94
N VAL A 269 -29.85 27.55 27.63
CA VAL A 269 -30.75 28.51 26.97
C VAL A 269 -32.20 28.06 27.06
N ALA A 270 -32.46 26.77 26.81
CA ALA A 270 -33.82 26.20 26.92
C ALA A 270 -34.34 26.31 28.37
N GLY A 271 -33.51 26.01 29.37
CA GLY A 271 -33.84 26.13 30.79
C GLY A 271 -34.14 27.58 31.21
N LEU A 272 -33.32 28.52 30.77
CA LEU A 272 -33.58 29.96 31.02
C LEU A 272 -34.89 30.44 30.38
N THR A 273 -35.13 30.04 29.13
CA THR A 273 -36.37 30.39 28.42
C THR A 273 -37.60 29.84 29.15
N ALA A 274 -37.54 28.57 29.58
CA ALA A 274 -38.62 27.94 30.35
C ALA A 274 -38.83 28.63 31.71
N ALA A 275 -37.77 29.04 32.42
CA ALA A 275 -37.85 29.77 33.68
C ALA A 275 -38.49 31.16 33.49
N VAL A 276 -38.05 31.89 32.48
CA VAL A 276 -38.67 33.20 32.15
C VAL A 276 -40.14 33.04 31.81
N TRP A 277 -40.48 32.08 30.97
CA TRP A 277 -41.88 31.81 30.62
C TRP A 277 -42.73 31.47 31.84
N ARG A 278 -42.19 30.68 32.76
CA ARG A 278 -42.86 30.31 34.02
C ARG A 278 -43.10 31.54 34.92
N VAL A 279 -42.10 32.41 35.03
CA VAL A 279 -42.22 33.66 35.81
C VAL A 279 -43.26 34.58 35.19
N VAL A 280 -43.30 34.74 33.87
CA VAL A 280 -44.33 35.54 33.17
C VAL A 280 -45.72 34.98 33.43
N LYS A 281 -45.93 33.66 33.30
CA LYS A 281 -47.20 33.01 33.59
C LYS A 281 -47.67 33.21 35.05
N LEU A 282 -46.75 33.11 36.01
CA LEU A 282 -47.06 33.36 37.43
C LEU A 282 -47.46 34.82 37.70
N ARG A 283 -46.76 35.77 37.05
CA ARG A 283 -47.14 37.22 37.15
C ARG A 283 -48.51 37.54 36.55
N GLU A 284 -48.81 36.97 35.37
CA GLU A 284 -50.14 37.10 34.75
C GLU A 284 -51.22 36.54 35.65
N ALA A 285 -51.02 35.35 36.24
CA ALA A 285 -51.98 34.75 37.16
C ALA A 285 -52.18 35.57 38.41
N ALA A 286 -51.10 36.17 38.99
CA ALA A 286 -51.16 37.03 40.13
C ALA A 286 -51.93 38.38 39.82
N GLN A 287 -51.67 38.94 38.63
CA GLN A 287 -52.40 40.19 38.21
C GLN A 287 -53.88 39.93 38.00
N VAL A 288 -54.25 38.80 37.38
CA VAL A 288 -55.67 38.47 37.23
C VAL A 288 -56.37 38.24 38.58
N ALA A 289 -55.66 37.61 39.54
CA ALA A 289 -56.20 37.44 40.91
C ALA A 289 -56.36 38.75 41.64
N ALA A 290 -55.36 39.67 41.52
CA ALA A 290 -55.43 40.99 42.12
C ALA A 290 -56.60 41.84 41.54
N ASN A 291 -56.77 41.83 40.21
CA ASN A 291 -57.85 42.53 39.54
C ASN A 291 -59.24 42.03 39.97
N LYS A 292 -59.36 40.68 40.10
CA LYS A 292 -60.61 40.07 40.61
C LYS A 292 -60.90 40.48 42.08
N ALA A 293 -59.88 40.56 42.91
CA ALA A 293 -60.03 40.98 44.30
C ALA A 293 -60.45 42.45 44.38
N GLN A 294 -59.87 43.34 43.59
CA GLN A 294 -60.31 44.80 43.53
C GLN A 294 -61.73 44.92 43.01
N GLN A 295 -62.15 44.14 42.02
CA GLN A 295 -63.52 44.19 41.54
C GLN A 295 -64.55 43.78 42.64
N ARG A 296 -64.22 42.76 43.45
CA ARG A 296 -65.04 42.30 44.56
C ARG A 296 -65.16 43.38 45.65
N ILE A 297 -64.05 44.08 46.00
CA ILE A 297 -64.06 45.13 46.95
C ILE A 297 -64.91 46.30 46.43
N ALA A 298 -64.78 46.70 45.15
CA ALA A 298 -65.54 47.73 44.54
C ALA A 298 -67.07 47.47 44.46
N GLN A 299 -67.43 46.18 44.36
CA GLN A 299 -68.86 45.76 44.43
C GLN A 299 -69.39 45.86 45.86
N SER A 300 -68.67 45.43 46.88
CA SER A 300 -69.09 45.45 48.29
C SER A 300 -69.19 46.89 48.92
N VAL A 301 -68.59 47.86 48.28
CA VAL A 301 -68.69 49.33 48.69
C VAL A 301 -69.90 50.04 48.04
N ARG A 302 -70.52 49.40 47.05
CA ARG A 302 -71.68 49.93 46.34
C ARG A 302 -73.04 49.41 46.87
N GLU A 303 -72.99 48.40 47.72
CA GLU A 303 -74.16 47.92 48.51
C GLU A 303 -74.15 48.57 49.88
#